data_84b80847c2b3281889d4d512526c958c
#
_entry.id   84b80847c2b3281889d4d512526c958c
#
_cell.length_a   1.000
_cell.length_b   1.000
_cell.length_c   1.000
_cell.angle_alpha   90.00
_cell.angle_beta   90.00
_cell.angle_gamma   90.00
#
_symmetry.space_group_name_H-M   'P 1'
#
loop_
_entity.id
_entity.type
_entity.pdbx_description
1 polymer ?
#
loop_
_entity_poly.entity_id
_entity_poly.type
_entity_poly.pdbx_seq_one_letter_code
_entity_poly.pdbx_strand_id
1 'polypeptide(L)'
;MDALFAPDQKHYRKVSGTLETGFDGDKGVRLGEELAEKLMQGKVWLVGAGPGNMDLVTQKCLRCIRQADVIIYDSLATDSLLNEARMDAELIYAGKRADHHHLRQWETNALLIEKAKEGKNVVRLKGGDPFIFGRGGEEAQELRAAGIEYEIVCGVSSCYGAPAYAGIPVTHRDHASSFHVITGHEGNHKSGTVLDYATLAKEEGTLVFLMGLKNLPSIASNLIANGKDPKTPAAVIQEGTTARQRVVTGTLERIAEIAEKEQIKTPAITVVGDVVTLQKEIRWVDSKPLYGTRVLVTATEQMSRHLCEVLEEEGAEAVAFSLIETEPLHTEAIEKMAGEIESYSWIVLTSNNGVRIFFDALRKQGKDVRSLADLKFAVIGAATKEELEKHGIFADFVPSRYSSRELAAEWIPTLRADEKVLLARAEEASEELSDALKEAGIDYEDVALYHTALDQRKSEELNRILPQVDYVTLCSASAVRAYVSMLDEVGRQSDPRIICIGPVTERAAKAAGLTVHQSAVVYTAEGIKDVLLYDKRVVK
;
A
#
# COMPACT_ATOMS: atom_id res chain seq x y z
N MET A 1 -35.28 10.64 -22.79
CA MET A 1 -34.35 11.79 -22.79
C MET A 1 -32.99 11.30 -22.31
N ASP A 2 -31.98 11.52 -23.09
CA ASP A 2 -30.60 11.18 -22.69
C ASP A 2 -29.87 12.48 -22.36
N ALA A 3 -29.25 12.56 -21.20
CA ALA A 3 -28.41 13.69 -20.82
C ALA A 3 -26.96 13.23 -20.72
N LEU A 4 -26.06 13.98 -21.33
CA LEU A 4 -24.59 13.80 -21.23
C LEU A 4 -24.03 15.04 -20.59
N PHE A 5 -23.38 14.85 -19.41
CA PHE A 5 -22.69 15.92 -18.69
C PHE A 5 -21.30 15.46 -18.27
N ALA A 6 -20.35 16.37 -18.34
CA ALA A 6 -19.01 16.19 -17.81
C ALA A 6 -18.72 17.36 -16.85
N PRO A 7 -18.88 17.21 -15.54
CA PRO A 7 -18.60 18.28 -14.57
C PRO A 7 -17.14 18.76 -14.57
N ASP A 8 -16.20 17.87 -14.94
CA ASP A 8 -14.76 18.12 -14.90
C ASP A 8 -14.00 17.78 -16.19
N GLN A 9 -14.72 17.55 -17.30
CA GLN A 9 -14.18 17.10 -18.59
C GLN A 9 -13.41 15.76 -18.60
N LYS A 10 -13.27 15.10 -17.45
CA LYS A 10 -12.47 13.85 -17.32
C LYS A 10 -13.34 12.58 -17.33
N HIS A 11 -14.62 12.68 -16.94
CA HIS A 11 -15.51 11.52 -16.85
C HIS A 11 -16.88 11.83 -17.46
N TYR A 12 -17.25 11.08 -18.49
CA TYR A 12 -18.58 11.16 -19.10
C TYR A 12 -19.52 10.16 -18.44
N ARG A 13 -20.64 10.63 -17.90
CA ARG A 13 -21.73 9.77 -17.43
C ARG A 13 -22.93 9.92 -18.33
N LYS A 14 -23.53 8.80 -18.73
CA LYS A 14 -24.78 8.77 -19.44
C LYS A 14 -25.88 8.23 -18.54
N VAL A 15 -26.96 9.01 -18.38
CA VAL A 15 -28.15 8.57 -17.67
C VAL A 15 -29.33 8.73 -18.63
N SER A 16 -30.19 7.72 -18.70
CA SER A 16 -31.36 7.71 -19.56
C SER A 16 -32.64 7.44 -18.78
N GLY A 17 -33.72 8.11 -19.15
CA GLY A 17 -35.05 7.86 -18.64
C GLY A 17 -36.07 7.93 -19.75
N THR A 18 -37.15 7.13 -19.65
CA THR A 18 -38.23 7.06 -20.64
C THR A 18 -39.53 7.61 -20.06
N LEU A 19 -40.14 8.55 -20.74
CA LEU A 19 -41.49 9.00 -20.43
C LEU A 19 -42.50 8.12 -21.19
N GLU A 20 -43.43 7.52 -20.47
CA GLU A 20 -44.60 6.85 -21.11
C GLU A 20 -45.49 7.86 -21.80
N THR A 21 -46.05 7.46 -22.90
CA THR A 21 -46.78 8.24 -23.91
C THR A 21 -47.71 9.34 -23.38
N GLY A 22 -47.37 10.58 -23.69
CA GLY A 22 -48.11 11.81 -23.39
C GLY A 22 -47.13 12.89 -22.89
N PHE A 23 -46.95 13.96 -23.67
CA PHE A 23 -46.08 15.06 -23.28
C PHE A 23 -46.72 15.83 -22.10
N ASP A 24 -46.29 15.50 -20.92
CA ASP A 24 -46.60 16.25 -19.69
C ASP A 24 -45.32 17.02 -19.30
N GLY A 25 -45.34 18.34 -19.43
CA GLY A 25 -44.20 19.21 -19.21
C GLY A 25 -43.65 19.07 -17.79
N ASP A 26 -44.50 18.92 -16.78
CA ASP A 26 -44.10 18.77 -15.38
C ASP A 26 -43.39 17.43 -15.12
N LYS A 27 -43.83 16.35 -15.77
CA LYS A 27 -43.13 15.06 -15.72
C LYS A 27 -41.79 15.10 -16.43
N GLY A 28 -41.68 15.85 -17.52
CA GLY A 28 -40.43 16.07 -18.24
C GLY A 28 -39.41 16.83 -17.39
N VAL A 29 -39.84 17.86 -16.68
CA VAL A 29 -38.97 18.62 -15.74
C VAL A 29 -38.50 17.74 -14.60
N ARG A 30 -39.39 17.02 -13.92
CA ARG A 30 -39.04 16.09 -12.84
C ARG A 30 -38.07 15.02 -13.28
N LEU A 31 -38.26 14.42 -14.44
CA LEU A 31 -37.34 13.45 -15.00
C LEU A 31 -35.97 14.07 -15.30
N GLY A 32 -35.95 15.32 -15.78
CA GLY A 32 -34.72 16.08 -15.98
C GLY A 32 -33.95 16.35 -14.67
N GLU A 33 -34.67 16.73 -13.63
CA GLU A 33 -34.09 16.93 -12.26
C GLU A 33 -33.55 15.62 -11.70
N GLU A 34 -34.31 14.52 -11.75
CA GLU A 34 -33.84 13.19 -11.30
C GLU A 34 -32.59 12.71 -12.05
N LEU A 35 -32.54 12.96 -13.37
CA LEU A 35 -31.39 12.63 -14.19
C LEU A 35 -30.18 13.50 -13.85
N ALA A 36 -30.37 14.78 -13.57
CA ALA A 36 -29.31 15.68 -13.14
C ALA A 36 -28.76 15.29 -11.77
N GLU A 37 -29.62 14.98 -10.80
CA GLU A 37 -29.20 14.47 -9.50
C GLU A 37 -28.35 13.19 -9.62
N LYS A 38 -28.78 12.22 -10.44
CA LYS A 38 -28.01 10.98 -10.67
C LYS A 38 -26.67 11.23 -11.35
N LEU A 39 -26.56 12.24 -12.20
CA LEU A 39 -25.30 12.62 -12.83
C LEU A 39 -24.32 13.25 -11.84
N MET A 40 -24.84 13.95 -10.84
CA MET A 40 -24.02 14.60 -9.79
C MET A 40 -23.59 13.64 -8.68
N GLN A 41 -24.25 12.48 -8.54
CA GLN A 41 -23.91 11.51 -7.52
C GLN A 41 -22.58 10.80 -7.82
N GLY A 42 -21.81 10.52 -6.77
CA GLY A 42 -20.64 9.65 -6.82
C GLY A 42 -21.01 8.17 -6.90
N LYS A 43 -20.01 7.33 -6.97
CA LYS A 43 -20.12 5.86 -6.97
C LYS A 43 -19.53 5.28 -5.70
N VAL A 44 -20.11 4.17 -5.19
CA VAL A 44 -19.55 3.43 -4.06
C VAL A 44 -18.97 2.10 -4.53
N TRP A 45 -17.74 1.82 -4.17
CA TRP A 45 -17.13 0.48 -4.30
C TRP A 45 -17.08 -0.20 -2.93
N LEU A 46 -17.70 -1.38 -2.81
CA LEU A 46 -17.53 -2.27 -1.65
C LEU A 46 -16.37 -3.20 -1.95
N VAL A 47 -15.22 -2.96 -1.35
CA VAL A 47 -13.93 -3.50 -1.78
C VAL A 47 -13.34 -4.44 -0.74
N GLY A 48 -12.95 -5.64 -1.15
CA GLY A 48 -12.19 -6.57 -0.34
C GLY A 48 -10.70 -6.24 -0.35
N ALA A 49 -10.14 -6.03 0.84
CA ALA A 49 -8.73 -5.73 1.10
C ALA A 49 -7.83 -6.98 1.11
N GLY A 50 -8.41 -8.18 0.92
CA GLY A 50 -7.64 -9.41 1.11
C GLY A 50 -7.40 -9.75 2.59
N PRO A 51 -6.63 -10.83 2.87
CA PRO A 51 -6.46 -11.37 4.21
C PRO A 51 -5.29 -10.75 5.00
N GLY A 52 -4.51 -9.84 4.40
CA GLY A 52 -3.39 -9.16 5.06
C GLY A 52 -2.18 -8.90 4.16
N ASN A 53 -1.74 -9.88 3.38
CA ASN A 53 -0.61 -9.74 2.46
C ASN A 53 -1.01 -8.89 1.24
N MET A 54 -0.15 -7.94 0.85
CA MET A 54 -0.37 -7.04 -0.29
C MET A 54 -0.44 -7.78 -1.64
N ASP A 55 0.28 -8.88 -1.81
CA ASP A 55 0.24 -9.71 -3.02
C ASP A 55 -1.12 -10.41 -3.23
N LEU A 56 -1.92 -10.50 -2.17
CA LEU A 56 -3.27 -11.05 -2.22
C LEU A 56 -4.36 -10.00 -2.45
N VAL A 57 -3.97 -8.76 -2.70
CA VAL A 57 -4.88 -7.68 -3.07
C VAL A 57 -5.17 -7.75 -4.56
N THR A 58 -6.43 -7.63 -4.92
CA THR A 58 -6.80 -7.65 -6.34
C THR A 58 -6.38 -6.36 -7.04
N GLN A 59 -5.97 -6.44 -8.30
CA GLN A 59 -5.67 -5.25 -9.12
C GLN A 59 -6.83 -4.25 -9.17
N LYS A 60 -8.08 -4.75 -9.09
CA LYS A 60 -9.26 -3.89 -9.07
C LYS A 60 -9.39 -3.14 -7.75
N CYS A 61 -9.05 -3.76 -6.63
CA CYS A 61 -8.97 -3.10 -5.32
C CYS A 61 -8.02 -1.90 -5.39
N LEU A 62 -6.77 -2.11 -5.86
CA LEU A 62 -5.78 -1.03 -6.01
C LEU A 62 -6.29 0.10 -6.93
N ARG A 63 -6.93 -0.23 -8.05
CA ARG A 63 -7.51 0.78 -8.94
C ARG A 63 -8.61 1.61 -8.26
N CYS A 64 -9.48 0.97 -7.47
CA CYS A 64 -10.53 1.67 -6.75
C CYS A 64 -9.95 2.61 -5.69
N ILE A 65 -8.95 2.15 -4.91
CA ILE A 65 -8.28 2.95 -3.89
C ILE A 65 -7.62 4.19 -4.52
N ARG A 66 -6.89 4.02 -5.62
CA ARG A 66 -6.20 5.10 -6.34
C ARG A 66 -7.14 6.11 -7.01
N GLN A 67 -8.43 5.77 -7.17
CA GLN A 67 -9.45 6.64 -7.77
C GLN A 67 -10.44 7.23 -6.76
N ALA A 68 -10.39 6.76 -5.51
CA ALA A 68 -11.33 7.18 -4.49
C ALA A 68 -11.09 8.63 -4.06
N ASP A 69 -12.18 9.37 -3.84
CA ASP A 69 -12.16 10.66 -3.14
C ASP A 69 -12.30 10.46 -1.62
N VAL A 70 -12.97 9.36 -1.22
CA VAL A 70 -13.18 9.00 0.19
C VAL A 70 -12.96 7.50 0.37
N ILE A 71 -12.20 7.10 1.38
CA ILE A 71 -11.99 5.70 1.78
C ILE A 71 -12.50 5.51 3.20
N ILE A 72 -13.54 4.69 3.36
CA ILE A 72 -14.09 4.30 4.65
C ILE A 72 -13.61 2.89 4.96
N TYR A 73 -12.79 2.72 6.01
CA TYR A 73 -12.07 1.47 6.29
C TYR A 73 -12.19 1.03 7.75
N ASP A 74 -11.89 -0.23 8.02
CA ASP A 74 -11.86 -0.82 9.36
C ASP A 74 -10.45 -1.31 9.76
N SER A 75 -10.32 -1.88 10.97
CA SER A 75 -9.05 -2.31 11.55
C SER A 75 -8.36 -3.48 10.83
N LEU A 76 -9.00 -4.09 9.85
CA LEU A 76 -8.43 -5.20 9.06
C LEU A 76 -7.80 -4.71 7.74
N ALA A 77 -7.97 -3.43 7.38
CA ALA A 77 -7.23 -2.82 6.28
C ALA A 77 -5.78 -2.56 6.71
N THR A 78 -4.82 -2.94 5.89
CA THR A 78 -3.40 -2.72 6.17
C THR A 78 -2.98 -1.28 5.86
N ASP A 79 -2.04 -0.74 6.65
CA ASP A 79 -1.48 0.60 6.40
C ASP A 79 -0.85 0.69 5.00
N SER A 80 -0.16 -0.36 4.55
CA SER A 80 0.42 -0.43 3.20
C SER A 80 -0.62 -0.25 2.09
N LEU A 81 -1.84 -0.76 2.29
CA LEU A 81 -2.92 -0.62 1.32
C LEU A 81 -3.51 0.81 1.32
N LEU A 82 -3.58 1.45 2.48
CA LEU A 82 -4.04 2.84 2.60
C LEU A 82 -3.05 3.82 1.98
N ASN A 83 -1.75 3.50 1.97
CA ASN A 83 -0.72 4.31 1.32
C ASN A 83 -0.83 4.34 -0.23
N GLU A 84 -1.64 3.45 -0.82
CA GLU A 84 -1.98 3.49 -2.24
C GLU A 84 -3.06 4.54 -2.59
N ALA A 85 -3.67 5.16 -1.58
CA ALA A 85 -4.66 6.20 -1.78
C ALA A 85 -4.05 7.50 -2.32
N ARG A 86 -4.86 8.27 -3.04
CA ARG A 86 -4.47 9.63 -3.43
C ARG A 86 -4.22 10.49 -2.19
N MET A 87 -3.29 11.41 -2.26
CA MET A 87 -2.93 12.32 -1.16
C MET A 87 -4.09 13.21 -0.70
N ASP A 88 -4.99 13.56 -1.62
CA ASP A 88 -6.19 14.36 -1.36
C ASP A 88 -7.42 13.53 -0.99
N ALA A 89 -7.30 12.19 -0.90
CA ALA A 89 -8.38 11.33 -0.49
C ALA A 89 -8.66 11.45 1.02
N GLU A 90 -9.95 11.57 1.37
CA GLU A 90 -10.40 11.57 2.76
C GLU A 90 -10.39 10.15 3.32
N LEU A 91 -9.60 9.87 4.38
CA LEU A 91 -9.54 8.58 5.04
C LEU A 91 -10.41 8.58 6.30
N ILE A 92 -11.47 7.77 6.35
CA ILE A 92 -12.41 7.69 7.47
C ILE A 92 -12.36 6.31 8.11
N TYR A 93 -11.94 6.24 9.36
CA TYR A 93 -11.92 5.00 10.12
C TYR A 93 -13.30 4.67 10.70
N ALA A 94 -13.87 3.53 10.30
CA ALA A 94 -15.18 3.04 10.74
C ALA A 94 -15.10 1.86 11.72
N GLY A 95 -13.89 1.43 12.12
CA GLY A 95 -13.67 0.30 13.01
C GLY A 95 -13.81 0.63 14.51
N LYS A 96 -13.63 -0.40 15.36
CA LYS A 96 -13.63 -0.26 16.82
C LYS A 96 -12.26 0.22 17.31
N ARG A 97 -12.20 1.39 17.96
CA ARG A 97 -11.06 1.82 18.78
C ARG A 97 -11.52 2.06 20.22
N ALA A 98 -10.62 1.86 21.19
CA ALA A 98 -10.93 1.98 22.60
C ALA A 98 -11.42 3.40 23.00
N ASP A 99 -10.99 4.43 22.29
CA ASP A 99 -11.15 5.84 22.66
C ASP A 99 -12.01 6.68 21.71
N HIS A 100 -12.61 6.07 20.65
CA HIS A 100 -13.46 6.80 19.71
C HIS A 100 -14.83 6.14 19.55
N HIS A 101 -15.86 6.96 19.30
CA HIS A 101 -17.21 6.47 18.99
C HIS A 101 -17.15 5.49 17.81
N HIS A 102 -17.48 4.25 18.12
CA HIS A 102 -17.63 3.18 17.14
C HIS A 102 -18.84 3.50 16.25
N LEU A 103 -18.60 3.69 14.94
CA LEU A 103 -19.71 3.79 13.99
C LEU A 103 -20.46 2.46 13.98
N ARG A 104 -21.77 2.52 14.29
CA ARG A 104 -22.66 1.37 14.12
C ARG A 104 -22.87 1.13 12.61
N GLN A 105 -23.28 -0.06 12.22
CA GLN A 105 -23.45 -0.40 10.80
C GLN A 105 -24.36 0.58 10.07
N TRP A 106 -25.46 1.01 10.71
CA TRP A 106 -26.37 1.99 10.11
C TRP A 106 -25.72 3.37 9.92
N GLU A 107 -24.79 3.77 10.79
CA GLU A 107 -24.04 5.03 10.65
C GLU A 107 -23.03 4.93 9.49
N THR A 108 -22.37 3.77 9.36
CA THR A 108 -21.49 3.51 8.21
C THR A 108 -22.28 3.54 6.88
N ASN A 109 -23.48 2.92 6.85
CA ASN A 109 -24.35 2.93 5.67
C ASN A 109 -24.79 4.35 5.32
N ALA A 110 -25.20 5.13 6.33
CA ALA A 110 -25.59 6.55 6.15
C ALA A 110 -24.42 7.38 5.61
N LEU A 111 -23.20 7.19 6.14
CA LEU A 111 -22.00 7.88 5.68
C LEU A 111 -21.63 7.55 4.23
N LEU A 112 -21.73 6.28 3.83
CA LEU A 112 -21.53 5.85 2.42
C LEU A 112 -22.49 6.59 1.49
N ILE A 113 -23.77 6.67 1.87
CA ILE A 113 -24.82 7.33 1.08
C ILE A 113 -24.57 8.85 1.05
N GLU A 114 -24.24 9.47 2.18
CA GLU A 114 -23.97 10.90 2.29
C GLU A 114 -22.82 11.31 1.36
N LYS A 115 -21.67 10.66 1.48
CA LYS A 115 -20.49 10.97 0.66
C LYS A 115 -20.74 10.74 -0.84
N ALA A 116 -21.49 9.71 -1.20
CA ALA A 116 -21.87 9.49 -2.60
C ALA A 116 -22.82 10.58 -3.12
N LYS A 117 -23.77 11.07 -2.30
CA LYS A 117 -24.65 12.19 -2.67
C LYS A 117 -23.89 13.51 -2.83
N GLU A 118 -22.76 13.69 -2.13
CA GLU A 118 -21.83 14.81 -2.34
C GLU A 118 -21.09 14.75 -3.69
N GLY A 119 -21.33 13.73 -4.51
CA GLY A 119 -20.63 13.52 -5.78
C GLY A 119 -19.29 12.81 -5.65
N LYS A 120 -18.94 12.31 -4.48
CA LYS A 120 -17.66 11.65 -4.20
C LYS A 120 -17.66 10.19 -4.64
N ASN A 121 -16.55 9.74 -5.19
CA ASN A 121 -16.27 8.33 -5.41
C ASN A 121 -15.78 7.71 -4.09
N VAL A 122 -16.55 6.79 -3.53
CA VAL A 122 -16.33 6.25 -2.20
C VAL A 122 -15.86 4.81 -2.27
N VAL A 123 -14.79 4.47 -1.58
CA VAL A 123 -14.37 3.09 -1.32
C VAL A 123 -14.76 2.72 0.11
N ARG A 124 -15.57 1.67 0.26
CA ARG A 124 -15.73 0.95 1.52
C ARG A 124 -14.75 -0.22 1.54
N LEU A 125 -13.64 -0.08 2.23
CA LEU A 125 -12.57 -1.08 2.31
C LEU A 125 -12.82 -2.02 3.50
N LYS A 126 -12.84 -3.34 3.23
CA LYS A 126 -13.21 -4.40 4.17
C LYS A 126 -12.17 -5.51 4.15
N GLY A 127 -11.73 -5.98 5.32
CA GLY A 127 -10.80 -7.13 5.38
C GLY A 127 -11.38 -8.38 4.70
N GLY A 128 -10.55 -9.13 3.99
CA GLY A 128 -10.96 -10.31 3.24
C GLY A 128 -11.83 -9.97 2.03
N ASP A 129 -13.04 -10.54 1.98
CA ASP A 129 -14.05 -10.32 0.94
C ASP A 129 -15.30 -9.64 1.54
N PRO A 130 -15.92 -8.66 0.86
CA PRO A 130 -17.08 -7.94 1.38
C PRO A 130 -18.28 -8.81 1.67
N PHE A 131 -18.44 -9.92 0.94
CA PHE A 131 -19.60 -10.80 1.00
C PHE A 131 -19.38 -12.06 1.86
N ILE A 132 -18.16 -12.28 2.38
CA ILE A 132 -17.87 -13.38 3.31
C ILE A 132 -17.83 -12.82 4.74
N PHE A 133 -18.98 -12.84 5.43
CA PHE A 133 -19.21 -12.28 6.77
C PHE A 133 -18.77 -10.81 6.95
N GLY A 134 -18.62 -10.10 5.84
CA GLY A 134 -18.25 -8.68 5.80
C GLY A 134 -19.43 -7.73 5.85
N ARG A 135 -20.69 -8.21 5.91
CA ARG A 135 -21.92 -7.39 5.88
C ARG A 135 -22.09 -6.54 4.61
N GLY A 136 -21.30 -6.80 3.56
CA GLY A 136 -21.39 -6.08 2.28
C GLY A 136 -22.76 -6.19 1.61
N GLY A 137 -23.49 -7.29 1.86
CA GLY A 137 -24.87 -7.44 1.39
C GLY A 137 -25.83 -6.41 1.98
N GLU A 138 -25.71 -6.13 3.29
CA GLU A 138 -26.52 -5.11 3.97
C GLU A 138 -26.17 -3.69 3.42
N GLU A 139 -24.87 -3.40 3.26
CA GLU A 139 -24.38 -2.13 2.67
C GLU A 139 -24.93 -1.95 1.24
N ALA A 140 -24.87 -3.00 0.42
CA ALA A 140 -25.38 -2.97 -0.96
C ALA A 140 -26.92 -2.76 -1.03
N GLN A 141 -27.68 -3.36 -0.11
CA GLN A 141 -29.13 -3.17 -0.03
C GLN A 141 -29.49 -1.71 0.28
N GLU A 142 -28.82 -1.09 1.25
CA GLU A 142 -29.05 0.31 1.62
C GLU A 142 -28.64 1.28 0.50
N LEU A 143 -27.51 1.05 -0.16
CA LEU A 143 -27.05 1.84 -1.31
C LEU A 143 -28.08 1.77 -2.45
N ARG A 144 -28.57 0.55 -2.75
CA ARG A 144 -29.60 0.36 -3.78
C ARG A 144 -30.91 1.06 -3.42
N ALA A 145 -31.36 0.96 -2.16
CA ALA A 145 -32.55 1.64 -1.68
C ALA A 145 -32.45 3.16 -1.78
N ALA A 146 -31.24 3.71 -1.55
CA ALA A 146 -30.93 5.13 -1.69
C ALA A 146 -30.71 5.59 -3.14
N GLY A 147 -30.75 4.68 -4.14
CA GLY A 147 -30.52 4.99 -5.54
C GLY A 147 -29.06 5.28 -5.91
N ILE A 148 -28.10 4.94 -5.04
CA ILE A 148 -26.67 5.13 -5.26
C ILE A 148 -26.10 4.01 -6.15
N GLU A 149 -25.31 4.39 -7.15
CA GLU A 149 -24.55 3.42 -7.95
C GLU A 149 -23.47 2.77 -7.10
N TYR A 150 -23.42 1.43 -7.11
CA TYR A 150 -22.38 0.70 -6.39
C TYR A 150 -21.84 -0.48 -7.19
N GLU A 151 -20.67 -0.95 -6.78
CA GLU A 151 -20.02 -2.11 -7.36
C GLU A 151 -19.34 -2.93 -6.26
N ILE A 152 -19.41 -4.27 -6.40
CA ILE A 152 -18.71 -5.19 -5.49
C ILE A 152 -17.38 -5.57 -6.10
N VAL A 153 -16.31 -5.40 -5.33
CA VAL A 153 -14.96 -5.81 -5.69
C VAL A 153 -14.53 -6.91 -4.74
N CYS A 154 -14.54 -8.15 -5.23
CA CYS A 154 -14.15 -9.31 -4.42
C CYS A 154 -12.69 -9.20 -3.95
N GLY A 155 -12.42 -9.77 -2.79
CA GLY A 155 -11.09 -9.95 -2.23
C GLY A 155 -10.81 -11.42 -1.89
N VAL A 156 -9.54 -11.75 -1.68
CA VAL A 156 -9.16 -13.06 -1.17
C VAL A 156 -9.65 -13.16 0.28
N SER A 157 -10.57 -14.10 0.54
CA SER A 157 -11.10 -14.28 1.89
C SER A 157 -10.09 -15.01 2.79
N SER A 158 -10.01 -14.59 4.07
CA SER A 158 -9.20 -15.27 5.08
C SER A 158 -9.59 -16.75 5.28
N CYS A 159 -10.84 -17.15 4.98
CA CYS A 159 -11.30 -18.51 5.15
C CYS A 159 -10.53 -19.56 4.33
N TYR A 160 -9.89 -19.15 3.23
CA TYR A 160 -9.00 -20.00 2.44
C TYR A 160 -7.59 -19.42 2.29
N GLY A 161 -7.44 -18.10 2.29
CA GLY A 161 -6.13 -17.46 2.17
C GLY A 161 -5.22 -17.74 3.37
N ALA A 162 -5.73 -17.61 4.59
CA ALA A 162 -4.94 -17.88 5.79
C ALA A 162 -4.58 -19.38 5.93
N PRO A 163 -5.48 -20.37 5.71
CA PRO A 163 -5.09 -21.77 5.66
C PRO A 163 -4.02 -22.07 4.60
N ALA A 164 -4.12 -21.52 3.40
CA ALA A 164 -3.12 -21.72 2.35
C ALA A 164 -1.72 -21.27 2.80
N TYR A 165 -1.62 -20.10 3.44
CA TYR A 165 -0.36 -19.61 4.00
C TYR A 165 0.10 -20.38 5.24
N ALA A 166 -0.80 -21.06 5.95
CA ALA A 166 -0.46 -21.98 7.02
C ALA A 166 -0.03 -23.38 6.52
N GLY A 167 -0.09 -23.64 5.20
CA GLY A 167 0.15 -24.96 4.64
C GLY A 167 -1.01 -25.94 4.91
N ILE A 168 -2.25 -25.44 4.98
CA ILE A 168 -3.46 -26.24 5.20
C ILE A 168 -4.41 -25.99 4.02
N PRO A 169 -4.50 -26.91 3.04
CA PRO A 169 -5.46 -26.78 1.96
C PRO A 169 -6.87 -27.01 2.50
N VAL A 170 -7.84 -26.13 2.20
CA VAL A 170 -9.23 -26.32 2.67
C VAL A 170 -9.96 -27.46 1.96
N THR A 171 -9.44 -27.94 0.84
CA THR A 171 -9.89 -29.14 0.11
C THR A 171 -8.69 -29.98 -0.32
N HIS A 172 -8.84 -31.29 -0.34
CA HIS A 172 -7.83 -32.23 -0.82
C HIS A 172 -8.49 -33.51 -1.30
N ARG A 173 -8.01 -34.10 -2.41
CA ARG A 173 -8.64 -35.28 -3.02
C ARG A 173 -8.87 -36.42 -2.01
N ASP A 174 -7.89 -36.66 -1.13
CA ASP A 174 -7.90 -37.79 -0.21
C ASP A 174 -8.38 -37.44 1.21
N HIS A 175 -8.59 -36.14 1.53
CA HIS A 175 -8.93 -35.70 2.88
C HIS A 175 -10.25 -34.95 2.98
N ALA A 176 -10.60 -34.12 1.97
CA ALA A 176 -11.81 -33.28 2.05
C ALA A 176 -12.32 -32.88 0.67
N SER A 177 -13.51 -33.36 0.30
CA SER A 177 -14.18 -33.00 -0.96
C SER A 177 -15.04 -31.74 -0.86
N SER A 178 -15.23 -31.21 0.34
CA SER A 178 -15.99 -29.98 0.60
C SER A 178 -15.35 -29.17 1.73
N PHE A 179 -15.66 -27.89 1.79
CA PHE A 179 -15.38 -27.09 2.98
C PHE A 179 -16.54 -26.15 3.28
N HIS A 180 -16.76 -25.89 4.57
CA HIS A 180 -17.86 -25.10 5.09
C HIS A 180 -17.31 -23.87 5.80
N VAL A 181 -17.78 -22.69 5.42
CA VAL A 181 -17.36 -21.43 6.03
C VAL A 181 -18.45 -20.98 7.01
N ILE A 182 -18.09 -20.85 8.28
CA ILE A 182 -19.02 -20.71 9.39
C ILE A 182 -18.60 -19.50 10.23
N THR A 183 -19.57 -18.67 10.67
CA THR A 183 -19.29 -17.68 11.70
C THR A 183 -19.28 -18.31 13.08
N GLY A 184 -18.19 -18.15 13.83
CA GLY A 184 -18.10 -18.57 15.23
C GLY A 184 -18.65 -17.51 16.21
N HIS A 185 -19.11 -16.36 15.70
CA HIS A 185 -19.77 -15.32 16.48
C HIS A 185 -21.23 -15.20 16.04
N GLU A 186 -22.12 -15.74 16.83
CA GLU A 186 -23.56 -15.54 16.64
C GLU A 186 -23.95 -14.21 17.30
N GLY A 187 -24.70 -13.37 16.57
CA GLY A 187 -25.27 -12.15 17.15
C GLY A 187 -26.13 -12.46 18.38
N ASN A 188 -26.44 -11.45 19.19
CA ASN A 188 -27.28 -11.59 20.40
C ASN A 188 -28.73 -12.01 20.04
N HIS A 189 -28.91 -13.18 19.50
CA HIS A 189 -30.23 -13.79 19.31
C HIS A 189 -30.72 -14.33 20.65
N LYS A 190 -31.85 -13.84 21.09
CA LYS A 190 -32.46 -14.14 22.40
C LYS A 190 -32.88 -15.61 22.59
N SER A 191 -32.66 -16.51 21.61
CA SER A 191 -33.18 -17.88 21.57
C SER A 191 -32.13 -19.01 21.46
N GLY A 192 -30.86 -18.77 21.80
CA GLY A 192 -29.82 -19.80 21.76
C GLY A 192 -28.97 -19.78 20.48
N THR A 193 -28.17 -20.83 20.28
CA THR A 193 -27.31 -20.96 19.09
C THR A 193 -28.13 -21.15 17.82
N VAL A 194 -27.75 -20.44 16.73
CA VAL A 194 -28.35 -20.57 15.39
C VAL A 194 -27.66 -21.71 14.61
N LEU A 195 -26.44 -22.11 15.02
CA LEU A 195 -25.68 -23.14 14.33
C LEU A 195 -26.24 -24.54 14.64
N ASP A 196 -26.55 -25.32 13.60
CA ASP A 196 -26.92 -26.70 13.71
C ASP A 196 -25.68 -27.58 13.89
N TYR A 197 -25.22 -27.72 15.14
CA TYR A 197 -24.06 -28.56 15.46
C TYR A 197 -24.29 -30.04 15.18
N ALA A 198 -25.54 -30.52 15.17
CA ALA A 198 -25.84 -31.89 14.84
C ALA A 198 -25.56 -32.22 13.37
N THR A 199 -25.82 -31.27 12.49
CA THR A 199 -25.44 -31.38 11.07
C THR A 199 -23.94 -31.14 10.89
N LEU A 200 -23.37 -30.11 11.48
CA LEU A 200 -21.94 -29.78 11.34
C LEU A 200 -21.03 -30.90 11.86
N ALA A 201 -21.43 -31.59 12.92
CA ALA A 201 -20.65 -32.72 13.45
C ALA A 201 -20.54 -33.91 12.49
N LYS A 202 -21.53 -34.12 11.62
CA LYS A 202 -21.57 -35.20 10.61
C LYS A 202 -20.81 -34.86 9.32
N GLU A 203 -20.47 -33.61 9.11
CA GLU A 203 -19.76 -33.20 7.91
C GLU A 203 -18.34 -33.80 7.88
N GLU A 204 -18.02 -34.51 6.79
CA GLU A 204 -16.70 -35.07 6.54
C GLU A 204 -15.73 -34.07 5.92
N GLY A 205 -16.26 -32.96 5.39
CA GLY A 205 -15.48 -31.87 4.83
C GLY A 205 -14.79 -31.00 5.89
N THR A 206 -14.01 -30.06 5.43
CA THR A 206 -13.30 -29.10 6.30
C THR A 206 -14.26 -28.07 6.86
N LEU A 207 -14.25 -27.82 8.16
CA LEU A 207 -14.99 -26.72 8.80
C LEU A 207 -14.03 -25.57 9.07
N VAL A 208 -14.38 -24.39 8.57
CA VAL A 208 -13.59 -23.15 8.76
C VAL A 208 -14.44 -22.14 9.53
N PHE A 209 -14.06 -21.87 10.78
CA PHE A 209 -14.74 -20.90 11.62
C PHE A 209 -14.04 -19.55 11.61
N LEU A 210 -14.73 -18.51 11.14
CA LEU A 210 -14.31 -17.12 11.28
C LEU A 210 -14.88 -16.51 12.55
N MET A 211 -14.16 -15.54 13.14
CA MET A 211 -14.59 -14.81 14.36
C MET A 211 -14.89 -15.73 15.56
N GLY A 212 -14.36 -16.96 15.56
CA GLY A 212 -14.70 -18.00 16.52
C GLY A 212 -13.76 -18.13 17.73
N LEU A 213 -12.64 -17.37 17.81
CA LEU A 213 -11.60 -17.61 18.82
C LEU A 213 -12.12 -17.55 20.26
N LYS A 214 -12.93 -16.57 20.62
CA LYS A 214 -13.52 -16.44 21.97
C LYS A 214 -14.48 -17.59 22.31
N ASN A 215 -15.15 -18.14 21.29
CA ASN A 215 -16.14 -19.20 21.43
C ASN A 215 -15.55 -20.57 21.11
N LEU A 216 -14.23 -20.68 20.87
CA LEU A 216 -13.58 -21.93 20.49
C LEU A 216 -13.82 -23.09 21.47
N PRO A 217 -13.77 -22.90 22.81
CA PRO A 217 -14.13 -23.96 23.74
C PRO A 217 -15.57 -24.48 23.53
N SER A 218 -16.53 -23.56 23.33
CA SER A 218 -17.93 -23.91 23.08
C SER A 218 -18.12 -24.56 21.71
N ILE A 219 -17.46 -24.09 20.66
CA ILE A 219 -17.50 -24.69 19.32
C ILE A 219 -17.00 -26.13 19.37
N ALA A 220 -15.84 -26.37 19.98
CA ALA A 220 -15.25 -27.68 20.10
C ALA A 220 -16.16 -28.64 20.91
N SER A 221 -16.63 -28.20 22.09
CA SER A 221 -17.50 -29.04 22.94
C SER A 221 -18.83 -29.35 22.28
N ASN A 222 -19.46 -28.42 21.56
CA ASN A 222 -20.71 -28.67 20.84
C ASN A 222 -20.53 -29.65 19.67
N LEU A 223 -19.46 -29.52 18.89
CA LEU A 223 -19.15 -30.46 17.81
C LEU A 223 -18.97 -31.89 18.38
N ILE A 224 -18.20 -32.05 19.46
CA ILE A 224 -17.95 -33.34 20.11
C ILE A 224 -19.25 -33.91 20.71
N ALA A 225 -20.03 -33.09 21.42
CA ALA A 225 -21.29 -33.51 22.01
C ALA A 225 -22.33 -33.99 20.97
N ASN A 226 -22.22 -33.51 19.74
CA ASN A 226 -23.06 -33.90 18.62
C ASN A 226 -22.43 -35.01 17.71
N GLY A 227 -21.31 -35.62 18.15
CA GLY A 227 -20.77 -36.83 17.53
C GLY A 227 -19.52 -36.64 16.66
N LYS A 228 -18.93 -35.45 16.59
CA LYS A 228 -17.62 -35.28 15.94
C LYS A 228 -16.54 -35.95 16.80
N ASP A 229 -15.62 -36.68 16.15
CA ASP A 229 -14.52 -37.35 16.86
C ASP A 229 -13.65 -36.29 17.60
N PRO A 230 -13.46 -36.43 18.94
CA PRO A 230 -12.58 -35.57 19.71
C PRO A 230 -11.15 -35.49 19.18
N LYS A 231 -10.69 -36.52 18.47
CA LYS A 231 -9.37 -36.62 17.86
C LYS A 231 -9.29 -35.94 16.49
N THR A 232 -10.40 -35.45 15.94
CA THR A 232 -10.38 -34.71 14.65
C THR A 232 -9.31 -33.65 14.67
N PRO A 233 -8.42 -33.60 13.67
CA PRO A 233 -7.38 -32.58 13.59
C PRO A 233 -7.98 -31.15 13.52
N ALA A 234 -7.36 -30.22 14.24
CA ALA A 234 -7.78 -28.83 14.28
C ALA A 234 -6.58 -27.89 14.32
N ALA A 235 -6.74 -26.72 13.73
CA ALA A 235 -5.74 -25.64 13.74
C ALA A 235 -6.39 -24.31 14.07
N VAL A 236 -5.62 -23.41 14.72
CA VAL A 236 -5.95 -22.00 14.82
C VAL A 236 -4.84 -21.19 14.17
N ILE A 237 -5.22 -20.27 13.28
CA ILE A 237 -4.31 -19.42 12.51
C ILE A 237 -4.61 -17.97 12.89
N GLN A 238 -3.67 -17.34 13.58
CA GLN A 238 -3.70 -15.95 13.95
C GLN A 238 -3.01 -15.11 12.88
N GLU A 239 -3.55 -13.95 12.55
CA GLU A 239 -3.00 -12.96 11.61
C GLU A 239 -2.47 -13.59 10.31
N GLY A 240 -3.28 -14.52 9.76
CA GLY A 240 -2.92 -15.30 8.58
C GLY A 240 -2.49 -14.41 7.41
N THR A 241 -1.49 -14.87 6.66
CA THR A 241 -0.85 -14.20 5.51
C THR A 241 0.07 -13.02 5.83
N THR A 242 0.19 -12.60 7.08
CA THR A 242 1.12 -11.55 7.51
C THR A 242 2.41 -12.13 8.07
N ALA A 243 3.42 -11.30 8.28
CA ALA A 243 4.66 -11.71 8.98
C ALA A 243 4.40 -12.15 10.44
N ARG A 244 3.29 -11.72 11.03
CA ARG A 244 2.89 -12.09 12.40
C ARG A 244 2.01 -13.33 12.46
N GLN A 245 1.85 -14.04 11.33
CA GLN A 245 1.08 -15.27 11.31
C GLN A 245 1.63 -16.27 12.33
N ARG A 246 0.75 -16.79 13.18
CA ARG A 246 1.03 -17.89 14.10
C ARG A 246 0.04 -19.02 13.87
N VAL A 247 0.53 -20.25 13.86
CA VAL A 247 -0.28 -21.42 13.63
C VAL A 247 -0.10 -22.40 14.79
N VAL A 248 -1.20 -22.80 15.40
CA VAL A 248 -1.22 -23.88 16.37
C VAL A 248 -2.08 -25.01 15.87
N THR A 249 -1.64 -26.24 16.06
CA THR A 249 -2.33 -27.46 15.64
C THR A 249 -2.52 -28.41 16.81
N GLY A 250 -3.60 -29.20 16.77
CA GLY A 250 -3.91 -30.19 17.77
C GLY A 250 -5.11 -31.03 17.39
N THR A 251 -5.76 -31.65 18.38
CA THR A 251 -7.05 -32.33 18.22
C THR A 251 -8.19 -31.37 18.62
N LEU A 252 -9.40 -31.63 18.13
CA LEU A 252 -10.59 -30.83 18.42
C LEU A 252 -10.83 -30.68 19.93
N GLU A 253 -10.58 -31.73 20.71
CA GLU A 253 -10.73 -31.71 22.18
C GLU A 253 -9.69 -30.82 22.88
N ARG A 254 -8.50 -30.57 22.27
CA ARG A 254 -7.39 -29.86 22.90
C ARG A 254 -7.08 -28.50 22.30
N ILE A 255 -7.62 -28.20 21.13
CA ILE A 255 -7.22 -27.00 20.37
C ILE A 255 -7.50 -25.70 21.12
N ALA A 256 -8.56 -25.65 21.91
CA ALA A 256 -8.90 -24.49 22.72
C ALA A 256 -7.86 -24.24 23.83
N GLU A 257 -7.46 -25.30 24.55
CA GLU A 257 -6.41 -25.25 25.57
C GLU A 257 -5.05 -24.84 24.96
N ILE A 258 -4.71 -25.40 23.79
CA ILE A 258 -3.48 -25.08 23.09
C ILE A 258 -3.46 -23.62 22.67
N ALA A 259 -4.56 -23.12 22.10
CA ALA A 259 -4.67 -21.72 21.67
C ALA A 259 -4.55 -20.74 22.84
N GLU A 260 -5.11 -21.07 24.00
CA GLU A 260 -5.00 -20.27 25.22
C GLU A 260 -3.57 -20.27 25.77
N LYS A 261 -2.95 -21.45 25.90
CA LYS A 261 -1.56 -21.61 26.37
C LYS A 261 -0.57 -20.85 25.50
N GLU A 262 -0.75 -20.93 24.18
CA GLU A 262 0.07 -20.21 23.20
C GLU A 262 -0.34 -18.74 23.04
N GLN A 263 -1.27 -18.24 23.86
CA GLN A 263 -1.74 -16.85 23.84
C GLN A 263 -2.13 -16.34 22.44
N ILE A 264 -2.83 -17.19 21.68
CA ILE A 264 -3.36 -16.81 20.36
C ILE A 264 -4.37 -15.69 20.52
N LYS A 265 -4.26 -14.66 19.67
CA LYS A 265 -5.10 -13.45 19.69
C LYS A 265 -5.91 -13.31 18.40
N THR A 266 -6.88 -12.43 18.43
CA THR A 266 -7.62 -11.99 17.23
C THR A 266 -6.82 -10.95 16.44
N PRO A 267 -6.93 -10.92 15.11
CA PRO A 267 -7.81 -11.76 14.28
C PRO A 267 -7.27 -13.20 14.14
N ALA A 268 -8.15 -14.18 14.23
CA ALA A 268 -7.80 -15.59 14.05
C ALA A 268 -8.96 -16.38 13.43
N ILE A 269 -8.63 -17.45 12.72
CA ILE A 269 -9.56 -18.42 12.18
C ILE A 269 -9.27 -19.82 12.73
N THR A 270 -10.29 -20.66 12.81
CA THR A 270 -10.15 -22.05 13.21
C THR A 270 -10.50 -22.96 12.04
N VAL A 271 -9.65 -23.96 11.79
CA VAL A 271 -9.86 -25.02 10.77
C VAL A 271 -9.98 -26.35 11.48
N VAL A 272 -11.03 -27.11 11.18
CA VAL A 272 -11.28 -28.44 11.73
C VAL A 272 -11.46 -29.43 10.59
N GLY A 273 -10.68 -30.50 10.56
CA GLY A 273 -10.73 -31.55 9.54
C GLY A 273 -9.36 -32.17 9.25
N ASP A 274 -9.35 -33.26 8.53
CA ASP A 274 -8.16 -34.07 8.24
C ASP A 274 -7.08 -33.32 7.46
N VAL A 275 -7.47 -32.32 6.67
CA VAL A 275 -6.53 -31.46 5.92
C VAL A 275 -5.48 -30.77 6.80
N VAL A 276 -5.77 -30.60 8.10
CA VAL A 276 -4.82 -30.03 9.07
C VAL A 276 -3.57 -30.89 9.24
N THR A 277 -3.67 -32.20 9.03
CA THR A 277 -2.52 -33.14 9.11
C THR A 277 -1.45 -32.81 8.08
N LEU A 278 -1.85 -32.26 6.93
CA LEU A 278 -0.95 -31.93 5.83
C LEU A 278 -0.04 -30.73 6.14
N GLN A 279 -0.38 -29.93 7.15
CA GLN A 279 0.39 -28.73 7.53
C GLN A 279 1.89 -29.01 7.70
N LYS A 280 2.24 -30.14 8.32
CA LYS A 280 3.63 -30.52 8.57
C LYS A 280 4.42 -30.83 7.29
N GLU A 281 3.72 -31.26 6.23
CA GLU A 281 4.33 -31.70 4.98
C GLU A 281 4.46 -30.59 3.96
N ILE A 282 3.47 -29.68 3.92
CA ILE A 282 3.37 -28.66 2.86
C ILE A 282 3.44 -27.21 3.34
N ARG A 283 3.79 -26.99 4.61
CA ARG A 283 4.07 -25.63 5.09
C ARG A 283 5.25 -25.02 4.30
N TRP A 284 5.14 -23.75 3.92
CA TRP A 284 6.10 -23.12 3.03
C TRP A 284 6.50 -21.70 3.45
N VAL A 285 5.55 -20.90 3.98
CA VAL A 285 5.80 -19.50 4.34
C VAL A 285 6.76 -19.40 5.53
N ASP A 286 6.53 -20.17 6.57
CA ASP A 286 7.31 -20.18 7.81
C ASP A 286 8.70 -20.82 7.67
N SER A 287 8.99 -21.43 6.51
CA SER A 287 10.33 -21.90 6.15
C SER A 287 11.22 -20.81 5.56
N LYS A 288 10.64 -19.69 5.16
CA LYS A 288 11.40 -18.57 4.58
C LYS A 288 12.30 -17.88 5.63
N PRO A 289 13.53 -17.47 5.27
CA PRO A 289 14.51 -16.95 6.23
C PRO A 289 14.05 -15.71 7.01
N LEU A 290 13.35 -14.77 6.34
CA LEU A 290 12.84 -13.54 6.96
C LEU A 290 11.40 -13.65 7.46
N TYR A 291 10.80 -14.84 7.45
CA TYR A 291 9.46 -15.03 8.02
C TYR A 291 9.39 -14.54 9.47
N GLY A 292 8.30 -13.88 9.81
CA GLY A 292 8.12 -13.27 11.12
C GLY A 292 8.93 -11.99 11.34
N THR A 293 9.37 -11.33 10.26
CA THR A 293 10.13 -10.07 10.32
C THR A 293 9.35 -8.98 9.62
N ARG A 294 9.18 -7.83 10.27
CA ARG A 294 8.57 -6.63 9.70
C ARG A 294 9.63 -5.56 9.46
N VAL A 295 9.76 -5.11 8.22
CA VAL A 295 10.81 -4.18 7.77
C VAL A 295 10.17 -2.90 7.26
N LEU A 296 10.50 -1.75 7.86
CA LEU A 296 10.17 -0.43 7.34
C LEU A 296 11.22 -0.02 6.30
N VAL A 297 10.78 0.18 5.07
CA VAL A 297 11.63 0.54 3.94
C VAL A 297 11.51 2.03 3.65
N THR A 298 12.57 2.81 3.95
CA THR A 298 12.60 4.25 3.72
C THR A 298 13.53 4.58 2.54
N ALA A 299 12.98 4.58 1.34
CA ALA A 299 13.73 4.82 0.12
C ALA A 299 12.90 5.63 -0.89
N THR A 300 13.49 5.96 -2.04
CA THR A 300 12.74 6.48 -3.18
C THR A 300 11.75 5.44 -3.69
N GLU A 301 10.68 5.86 -4.35
CA GLU A 301 9.60 4.97 -4.81
C GLU A 301 10.12 3.72 -5.56
N GLN A 302 11.02 3.90 -6.53
CA GLN A 302 11.57 2.79 -7.32
C GLN A 302 12.40 1.83 -6.46
N MET A 303 13.27 2.38 -5.60
CA MET A 303 14.11 1.57 -4.69
C MET A 303 13.26 0.88 -3.62
N SER A 304 12.24 1.56 -3.08
CA SER A 304 11.30 0.97 -2.10
C SER A 304 10.56 -0.21 -2.70
N ARG A 305 10.04 -0.07 -3.92
CA ARG A 305 9.31 -1.14 -4.60
C ARG A 305 10.20 -2.39 -4.75
N HIS A 306 11.39 -2.22 -5.32
CA HIS A 306 12.31 -3.33 -5.53
C HIS A 306 12.81 -3.95 -4.21
N LEU A 307 13.12 -3.11 -3.20
CA LEU A 307 13.54 -3.62 -1.90
C LEU A 307 12.41 -4.39 -1.19
N CYS A 308 11.17 -3.91 -1.28
CA CYS A 308 10.02 -4.66 -0.73
C CYS A 308 9.88 -6.02 -1.43
N GLU A 309 9.92 -6.07 -2.77
CA GLU A 309 9.83 -7.31 -3.55
C GLU A 309 10.88 -8.35 -3.08
N VAL A 310 12.16 -7.97 -3.02
CA VAL A 310 13.22 -8.92 -2.64
C VAL A 310 13.16 -9.33 -1.16
N LEU A 311 12.59 -8.50 -0.27
CA LEU A 311 12.40 -8.86 1.14
C LEU A 311 11.18 -9.78 1.33
N GLU A 312 10.11 -9.56 0.59
CA GLU A 312 8.90 -10.38 0.62
C GLU A 312 9.13 -11.76 0.01
N GLU A 313 9.98 -11.87 -1.02
CA GLU A 313 10.46 -13.16 -1.53
C GLU A 313 11.10 -14.01 -0.43
N GLU A 314 11.82 -13.39 0.51
CA GLU A 314 12.44 -14.05 1.66
C GLU A 314 11.48 -14.20 2.87
N GLY A 315 10.23 -13.75 2.74
CA GLY A 315 9.16 -13.93 3.74
C GLY A 315 9.02 -12.81 4.76
N ALA A 316 9.68 -11.67 4.57
CA ALA A 316 9.43 -10.48 5.39
C ALA A 316 8.07 -9.83 5.04
N GLU A 317 7.54 -9.05 5.98
CA GLU A 317 6.53 -8.04 5.69
C GLU A 317 7.26 -6.71 5.48
N ALA A 318 7.42 -6.29 4.23
CA ALA A 318 8.07 -5.04 3.89
C ALA A 318 7.04 -3.91 3.75
N VAL A 319 7.23 -2.84 4.52
CA VAL A 319 6.36 -1.67 4.51
C VAL A 319 7.11 -0.52 3.87
N ALA A 320 6.77 -0.20 2.61
CA ALA A 320 7.29 0.99 1.96
C ALA A 320 6.77 2.25 2.67
N PHE A 321 7.68 3.10 3.12
CA PHE A 321 7.33 4.32 3.83
C PHE A 321 8.18 5.49 3.32
N SER A 322 7.61 6.31 2.45
CA SER A 322 8.28 7.52 1.97
C SER A 322 8.23 8.59 3.05
N LEU A 323 9.40 8.94 3.58
CA LEU A 323 9.57 10.03 4.57
C LEU A 323 9.63 11.41 3.93
N ILE A 324 9.82 11.44 2.61
CA ILE A 324 10.15 12.64 1.86
C ILE A 324 9.23 12.71 0.66
N GLU A 325 8.60 13.86 0.47
CA GLU A 325 7.85 14.19 -0.73
C GLU A 325 8.65 15.11 -1.64
N THR A 326 8.50 14.91 -2.93
CA THR A 326 9.03 15.80 -3.95
C THR A 326 7.90 16.71 -4.40
N GLU A 327 7.94 17.97 -4.01
CA GLU A 327 6.97 18.97 -4.42
C GLU A 327 7.52 19.77 -5.61
N PRO A 328 6.90 19.68 -6.80
CA PRO A 328 7.29 20.48 -7.94
C PRO A 328 7.13 21.96 -7.62
N LEU A 329 8.14 22.74 -7.93
CA LEU A 329 8.06 24.19 -7.86
C LEU A 329 7.31 24.75 -9.08
N HIS A 330 6.58 25.83 -8.86
CA HIS A 330 5.90 26.57 -9.91
C HIS A 330 6.41 28.02 -9.88
N THR A 331 7.55 28.23 -10.53
CA THR A 331 8.24 29.52 -10.53
C THR A 331 8.33 30.11 -11.95
N GLU A 332 8.42 31.44 -12.03
CA GLU A 332 8.68 32.13 -13.31
C GLU A 332 9.98 31.61 -13.95
N ALA A 333 10.97 31.19 -13.14
CA ALA A 333 12.22 30.64 -13.63
C ALA A 333 12.01 29.34 -14.42
N ILE A 334 11.12 28.45 -13.94
CA ILE A 334 10.79 27.20 -14.65
C ILE A 334 10.02 27.49 -15.95
N GLU A 335 9.09 28.44 -15.92
CA GLU A 335 8.34 28.84 -17.12
C GLU A 335 9.26 29.47 -18.17
N LYS A 336 10.17 30.35 -17.74
CA LYS A 336 11.18 30.97 -18.60
C LYS A 336 12.13 29.90 -19.17
N MET A 337 12.69 29.06 -18.33
CA MET A 337 13.56 27.94 -18.73
C MET A 337 12.89 27.07 -19.80
N ALA A 338 11.67 26.63 -19.58
CA ALA A 338 10.93 25.81 -20.53
C ALA A 338 10.59 26.58 -21.81
N GLY A 339 10.31 27.88 -21.73
CA GLY A 339 10.06 28.77 -22.87
C GLY A 339 11.30 29.00 -23.74
N GLU A 340 12.49 29.08 -23.14
CA GLU A 340 13.76 29.42 -23.78
C GLU A 340 14.68 28.20 -23.92
N ILE A 341 14.15 26.97 -23.88
CA ILE A 341 14.93 25.74 -23.78
C ILE A 341 15.97 25.57 -24.90
N GLU A 342 15.67 26.05 -26.10
CA GLU A 342 16.56 25.97 -27.25
C GLU A 342 17.80 26.90 -27.12
N SER A 343 17.85 27.78 -26.11
CA SER A 343 19.00 28.66 -25.85
C SER A 343 20.16 27.97 -25.15
N TYR A 344 19.97 26.78 -24.62
CA TYR A 344 20.99 26.00 -23.94
C TYR A 344 21.70 25.06 -24.91
N SER A 345 22.91 24.63 -24.55
CA SER A 345 23.68 23.59 -25.24
C SER A 345 23.63 22.26 -24.51
N TRP A 346 23.57 22.33 -23.17
CA TRP A 346 23.53 21.18 -22.30
C TRP A 346 22.44 21.30 -21.23
N ILE A 347 21.83 20.18 -20.93
CA ILE A 347 20.88 20.03 -19.80
C ILE A 347 21.43 18.99 -18.85
N VAL A 348 21.56 19.35 -17.58
CA VAL A 348 22.04 18.48 -16.52
C VAL A 348 20.87 18.11 -15.62
N LEU A 349 20.58 16.80 -15.54
CA LEU A 349 19.53 16.24 -14.70
C LEU A 349 20.15 15.30 -13.67
N THR A 350 19.90 15.57 -12.39
CA THR A 350 20.58 14.87 -11.31
C THR A 350 19.72 13.81 -10.62
N SER A 351 18.42 13.67 -11.00
CA SER A 351 17.49 12.74 -10.41
C SER A 351 16.34 12.35 -11.35
N ASN A 352 15.69 11.22 -11.09
CA ASN A 352 14.48 10.77 -11.79
C ASN A 352 13.33 11.78 -11.67
N ASN A 353 13.14 12.37 -10.48
CA ASN A 353 12.11 13.39 -10.26
C ASN A 353 12.40 14.64 -11.08
N GLY A 354 13.67 15.07 -11.15
CA GLY A 354 14.10 16.17 -12.00
C GLY A 354 13.75 15.92 -13.47
N VAL A 355 13.98 14.71 -13.98
CA VAL A 355 13.60 14.34 -15.36
C VAL A 355 12.10 14.50 -15.57
N ARG A 356 11.27 13.90 -14.72
CA ARG A 356 9.81 13.95 -14.85
C ARG A 356 9.27 15.39 -14.82
N ILE A 357 9.71 16.18 -13.84
CA ILE A 357 9.26 17.57 -13.66
C ILE A 357 9.73 18.45 -14.82
N PHE A 358 10.95 18.24 -15.32
CA PHE A 358 11.48 18.93 -16.49
C PHE A 358 10.59 18.71 -17.73
N PHE A 359 10.25 17.45 -18.03
CA PHE A 359 9.37 17.15 -19.18
C PHE A 359 7.93 17.62 -18.97
N ASP A 360 7.44 17.65 -17.73
CA ASP A 360 6.13 18.22 -17.41
C ASP A 360 6.12 19.75 -17.62
N ALA A 361 7.20 20.44 -17.25
CA ALA A 361 7.35 21.88 -17.49
C ALA A 361 7.35 22.20 -19.00
N LEU A 362 8.08 21.43 -19.82
CA LEU A 362 8.07 21.57 -21.27
C LEU A 362 6.67 21.36 -21.86
N ARG A 363 5.97 20.32 -21.45
CA ARG A 363 4.60 20.03 -21.90
C ARG A 363 3.62 21.16 -21.56
N LYS A 364 3.73 21.76 -20.38
CA LYS A 364 2.92 22.91 -19.97
C LYS A 364 3.14 24.13 -20.88
N GLN A 365 4.35 24.30 -21.42
CA GLN A 365 4.69 25.35 -22.41
C GLN A 365 4.39 24.92 -23.85
N GLY A 366 3.71 23.78 -24.07
CA GLY A 366 3.37 23.29 -25.41
C GLY A 366 4.57 22.78 -26.20
N LYS A 367 5.71 22.52 -25.55
CA LYS A 367 6.92 21.96 -26.16
C LYS A 367 7.02 20.45 -25.97
N ASP A 368 7.63 19.76 -26.92
CA ASP A 368 7.90 18.32 -26.85
C ASP A 368 9.38 18.02 -27.13
N VAL A 369 9.71 16.73 -27.23
CA VAL A 369 11.09 16.27 -27.44
C VAL A 369 11.77 16.84 -28.69
N ARG A 370 11.02 17.31 -29.66
CA ARG A 370 11.56 17.96 -30.89
C ARG A 370 12.25 19.29 -30.60
N SER A 371 11.82 19.98 -29.53
CA SER A 371 12.47 21.21 -29.07
C SER A 371 13.85 20.97 -28.44
N LEU A 372 14.22 19.69 -28.25
CA LEU A 372 15.45 19.28 -27.60
C LEU A 372 16.47 18.66 -28.59
N ALA A 373 16.18 18.72 -29.90
CA ALA A 373 16.95 17.98 -30.93
C ALA A 373 18.45 18.37 -30.99
N ASP A 374 18.77 19.63 -30.70
CA ASP A 374 20.13 20.14 -30.74
C ASP A 374 20.81 20.21 -29.35
N LEU A 375 20.13 19.71 -28.30
CA LEU A 375 20.59 19.77 -26.92
C LEU A 375 21.25 18.46 -26.50
N LYS A 376 22.26 18.57 -25.66
CA LYS A 376 22.94 17.43 -25.05
C LYS A 376 22.51 17.27 -23.59
N PHE A 377 22.53 16.03 -23.13
CA PHE A 377 22.10 15.67 -21.79
C PHE A 377 23.22 15.03 -20.98
N ALA A 378 23.48 15.58 -19.78
CA ALA A 378 24.33 14.94 -18.79
C ALA A 378 23.48 14.51 -17.58
N VAL A 379 23.69 13.28 -17.10
CA VAL A 379 22.96 12.74 -15.94
C VAL A 379 23.94 12.11 -14.94
N ILE A 380 23.57 12.14 -13.64
CA ILE A 380 24.49 11.65 -12.59
C ILE A 380 24.57 10.11 -12.56
N GLY A 381 23.50 9.39 -12.86
CA GLY A 381 23.47 7.95 -12.60
C GLY A 381 22.55 7.14 -13.51
N ALA A 382 22.67 5.81 -13.40
CA ALA A 382 21.94 4.86 -14.23
C ALA A 382 20.42 5.04 -14.16
N ALA A 383 19.85 5.21 -12.97
CA ALA A 383 18.41 5.39 -12.81
C ALA A 383 17.90 6.66 -13.51
N THR A 384 18.65 7.77 -13.43
CA THR A 384 18.30 9.02 -14.11
C THR A 384 18.42 8.88 -15.63
N LYS A 385 19.42 8.14 -16.09
CA LYS A 385 19.59 7.76 -17.50
C LYS A 385 18.38 6.96 -18.01
N GLU A 386 17.99 5.91 -17.30
CA GLU A 386 16.82 5.09 -17.64
C GLU A 386 15.52 5.89 -17.68
N GLU A 387 15.34 6.84 -16.74
CA GLU A 387 14.17 7.70 -16.75
C GLU A 387 14.16 8.65 -17.96
N LEU A 388 15.34 9.19 -18.35
CA LEU A 388 15.49 10.01 -19.54
C LEU A 388 15.17 9.22 -20.82
N GLU A 389 15.63 7.97 -20.90
CA GLU A 389 15.38 7.05 -22.03
C GLU A 389 13.89 6.76 -22.23
N LYS A 390 13.06 6.74 -21.17
CA LYS A 390 11.60 6.61 -21.27
C LYS A 390 10.94 7.77 -22.03
N HIS A 391 11.58 8.92 -22.05
CA HIS A 391 11.17 10.08 -22.83
C HIS A 391 11.76 10.10 -24.25
N GLY A 392 12.50 9.05 -24.64
CA GLY A 392 13.09 8.90 -25.98
C GLY A 392 14.39 9.65 -26.18
N ILE A 393 15.07 10.07 -25.11
CA ILE A 393 16.33 10.80 -25.15
C ILE A 393 17.42 9.97 -24.47
N PHE A 394 18.58 9.84 -25.14
CA PHE A 394 19.76 9.21 -24.55
C PHE A 394 20.67 10.26 -23.93
N ALA A 395 21.25 9.93 -22.77
CA ALA A 395 22.24 10.78 -22.15
C ALA A 395 23.55 10.78 -22.96
N ASP A 396 24.07 11.96 -23.26
CA ASP A 396 25.37 12.15 -23.93
C ASP A 396 26.54 11.96 -22.95
N PHE A 397 26.29 12.20 -21.66
CA PHE A 397 27.30 12.04 -20.62
C PHE A 397 26.73 11.41 -19.34
N VAL A 398 27.45 10.43 -18.80
CA VAL A 398 27.21 9.79 -17.49
C VAL A 398 28.56 9.58 -16.83
N PRO A 399 28.80 10.06 -15.58
CA PRO A 399 30.10 9.90 -14.92
C PRO A 399 30.40 8.44 -14.56
N SER A 400 31.68 8.10 -14.42
CA SER A 400 32.13 6.78 -14.02
C SER A 400 31.68 6.37 -12.61
N ARG A 401 31.48 7.34 -11.71
CA ARG A 401 30.87 7.21 -10.41
C ARG A 401 29.73 8.20 -10.26
N TYR A 402 28.62 7.75 -9.69
CA TYR A 402 27.35 8.48 -9.64
C TYR A 402 27.33 9.54 -8.55
N SER A 403 28.09 10.63 -8.75
CA SER A 403 28.12 11.78 -7.85
C SER A 403 28.27 13.09 -8.63
N SER A 404 27.79 14.20 -8.04
CA SER A 404 27.97 15.56 -8.59
C SER A 404 29.44 15.91 -8.77
N ARG A 405 30.28 15.48 -7.84
CA ARG A 405 31.72 15.71 -7.87
C ARG A 405 32.39 15.04 -9.06
N GLU A 406 32.08 13.75 -9.31
CA GLU A 406 32.64 13.02 -10.44
C GLU A 406 32.09 13.56 -11.76
N LEU A 407 30.80 13.91 -11.81
CA LEU A 407 30.23 14.58 -12.97
C LEU A 407 30.98 15.89 -13.28
N ALA A 408 31.24 16.73 -12.27
CA ALA A 408 32.02 17.94 -12.46
C ALA A 408 33.44 17.65 -12.97
N ALA A 409 34.14 16.69 -12.37
CA ALA A 409 35.53 16.37 -12.70
C ALA A 409 35.71 15.78 -14.10
N GLU A 410 34.77 14.93 -14.56
CA GLU A 410 34.89 14.23 -15.82
C GLU A 410 34.24 14.99 -17.00
N TRP A 411 33.13 15.69 -16.77
CA TRP A 411 32.32 16.31 -17.82
C TRP A 411 32.70 17.76 -18.12
N ILE A 412 32.91 18.61 -17.09
CA ILE A 412 33.22 20.04 -17.30
C ILE A 412 34.44 20.25 -18.20
N PRO A 413 35.54 19.46 -18.10
CA PRO A 413 36.69 19.61 -19.01
C PRO A 413 36.37 19.33 -20.50
N THR A 414 35.23 18.71 -20.80
CA THR A 414 34.79 18.42 -22.17
C THR A 414 33.97 19.55 -22.80
N LEU A 415 33.56 20.54 -21.98
CA LEU A 415 32.74 21.67 -22.41
C LEU A 415 33.57 22.72 -23.18
N ARG A 416 32.91 23.38 -24.12
CA ARG A 416 33.48 24.52 -24.81
C ARG A 416 33.03 25.81 -24.11
N ALA A 417 33.83 26.84 -24.19
CA ALA A 417 33.57 28.13 -23.53
C ALA A 417 32.32 28.87 -24.07
N ASP A 418 31.84 28.50 -25.26
CA ASP A 418 30.64 29.07 -25.88
C ASP A 418 29.36 28.28 -25.58
N GLU A 419 29.45 27.14 -24.86
CA GLU A 419 28.29 26.33 -24.48
C GLU A 419 27.60 26.88 -23.23
N LYS A 420 26.28 26.97 -23.28
CA LYS A 420 25.44 27.36 -22.13
C LYS A 420 24.81 26.12 -21.49
N VAL A 421 24.94 26.01 -20.18
CA VAL A 421 24.49 24.86 -19.40
C VAL A 421 23.24 25.21 -18.59
N LEU A 422 22.24 24.33 -18.62
CA LEU A 422 21.11 24.34 -17.69
C LEU A 422 21.33 23.28 -16.61
N LEU A 423 21.41 23.69 -15.34
CA LEU A 423 21.28 22.78 -14.19
C LEU A 423 19.81 22.73 -13.77
N ALA A 424 19.14 21.62 -14.07
CA ALA A 424 17.73 21.41 -13.73
C ALA A 424 17.62 20.36 -12.61
N ARG A 425 17.50 20.82 -11.34
CA ARG A 425 17.74 19.97 -10.16
C ARG A 425 16.88 20.35 -8.95
N ALA A 426 17.07 19.67 -7.82
CA ALA A 426 16.42 20.02 -6.55
C ALA A 426 16.91 21.36 -6.01
N GLU A 427 16.07 22.08 -5.27
CA GLU A 427 16.44 23.33 -4.60
C GLU A 427 17.59 23.13 -3.60
N GLU A 428 17.60 21.99 -2.87
CA GLU A 428 18.63 21.67 -1.88
C GLU A 428 19.84 20.92 -2.49
N ALA A 429 20.04 20.99 -3.80
CA ALA A 429 21.16 20.32 -4.43
C ALA A 429 22.50 20.93 -3.98
N SER A 430 23.56 20.10 -3.92
CA SER A 430 24.89 20.54 -3.52
C SER A 430 25.46 21.58 -4.50
N GLU A 431 26.19 22.57 -4.00
CA GLU A 431 26.81 23.64 -4.81
C GLU A 431 28.06 23.16 -5.58
N GLU A 432 28.54 21.93 -5.34
CA GLU A 432 29.77 21.40 -5.96
C GLU A 432 29.79 21.54 -7.49
N LEU A 433 28.66 21.30 -8.16
CA LEU A 433 28.59 21.35 -9.64
C LEU A 433 28.50 22.79 -10.15
N SER A 434 27.73 23.66 -9.50
CA SER A 434 27.61 25.07 -9.86
C SER A 434 28.92 25.82 -9.58
N ASP A 435 29.60 25.53 -8.47
CA ASP A 435 30.90 26.10 -8.17
C ASP A 435 31.96 25.70 -9.21
N ALA A 436 32.00 24.41 -9.60
CA ALA A 436 32.95 23.92 -10.59
C ALA A 436 32.70 24.53 -11.99
N LEU A 437 31.45 24.75 -12.42
CA LEU A 437 31.12 25.44 -13.68
C LEU A 437 31.58 26.92 -13.62
N LYS A 438 31.36 27.57 -12.50
CA LYS A 438 31.79 28.95 -12.26
C LYS A 438 33.31 29.08 -12.29
N GLU A 439 34.05 28.18 -11.65
CA GLU A 439 35.52 28.12 -11.67
C GLU A 439 36.06 27.90 -13.08
N ALA A 440 35.36 27.07 -13.88
CA ALA A 440 35.71 26.80 -15.28
C ALA A 440 35.33 27.95 -16.24
N GLY A 441 34.60 28.96 -15.79
CA GLY A 441 34.15 30.07 -16.61
C GLY A 441 33.07 29.70 -17.64
N ILE A 442 32.31 28.65 -17.38
CA ILE A 442 31.20 28.18 -18.24
C ILE A 442 29.93 28.95 -17.87
N ASP A 443 29.20 29.43 -18.87
CA ASP A 443 27.90 30.09 -18.69
C ASP A 443 26.84 29.01 -18.27
N TYR A 444 26.18 29.24 -17.15
CA TYR A 444 25.15 28.31 -16.69
C TYR A 444 23.97 29.02 -16.02
N GLU A 445 22.82 28.37 -16.08
CA GLU A 445 21.62 28.75 -15.34
C GLU A 445 21.24 27.60 -14.41
N ASP A 446 21.00 27.89 -13.13
CA ASP A 446 20.63 26.89 -12.12
C ASP A 446 19.15 27.08 -11.77
N VAL A 447 18.32 26.13 -12.16
CA VAL A 447 16.87 26.18 -11.99
C VAL A 447 16.42 25.06 -11.05
N ALA A 448 15.95 25.45 -9.89
CA ALA A 448 15.30 24.55 -8.95
C ALA A 448 13.95 24.10 -9.52
N LEU A 449 13.81 22.82 -9.83
CA LEU A 449 12.57 22.22 -10.35
C LEU A 449 11.62 21.79 -9.24
N TYR A 450 12.15 21.41 -8.10
CA TYR A 450 11.39 20.89 -6.96
C TYR A 450 12.16 21.11 -5.67
N HIS A 451 11.43 21.13 -4.57
CA HIS A 451 12.01 20.98 -3.24
C HIS A 451 11.61 19.64 -2.61
N THR A 452 12.38 19.27 -1.61
CA THR A 452 12.16 18.04 -0.87
C THR A 452 11.50 18.39 0.46
N ALA A 453 10.21 18.13 0.60
CA ALA A 453 9.45 18.40 1.81
C ALA A 453 9.34 17.15 2.70
N LEU A 454 9.30 17.37 4.01
CA LEU A 454 8.93 16.36 4.98
C LEU A 454 7.40 16.25 5.00
N ASP A 455 6.86 15.07 4.76
CA ASP A 455 5.43 14.85 4.96
C ASP A 455 5.10 14.71 6.45
N GLN A 456 4.86 15.83 7.11
CA GLN A 456 4.54 15.84 8.54
C GLN A 456 3.27 15.05 8.89
N ARG A 457 2.35 14.85 7.94
CA ARG A 457 1.14 14.02 8.13
C ARG A 457 1.49 12.57 8.40
N LYS A 458 2.61 12.11 7.82
CA LYS A 458 3.13 10.75 8.04
C LYS A 458 3.86 10.56 9.38
N SER A 459 4.14 11.65 10.11
CA SER A 459 4.80 11.53 11.42
C SER A 459 3.96 10.70 12.41
N GLU A 460 2.65 10.95 12.49
CA GLU A 460 1.76 10.18 13.36
C GLU A 460 1.70 8.70 12.95
N GLU A 461 1.64 8.45 11.65
CA GLU A 461 1.63 7.08 11.12
C GLU A 461 2.95 6.35 11.40
N LEU A 462 4.09 7.00 11.15
CA LEU A 462 5.42 6.46 11.46
C LEU A 462 5.50 6.01 12.92
N ASN A 463 5.17 6.90 13.85
CA ASN A 463 5.28 6.64 15.27
C ASN A 463 4.28 5.57 15.76
N ARG A 464 3.13 5.43 15.08
CA ARG A 464 2.17 4.35 15.34
C ARG A 464 2.66 2.98 14.90
N ILE A 465 3.40 2.89 13.78
CA ILE A 465 3.86 1.59 13.25
C ILE A 465 5.21 1.14 13.81
N LEU A 466 6.09 2.07 14.21
CA LEU A 466 7.45 1.75 14.71
C LEU A 466 7.50 0.72 15.84
N PRO A 467 6.59 0.73 16.85
CA PRO A 467 6.58 -0.31 17.89
C PRO A 467 6.34 -1.74 17.38
N GLN A 468 5.92 -1.89 16.14
CA GLN A 468 5.60 -3.16 15.50
C GLN A 468 6.63 -3.55 14.44
N VAL A 469 7.72 -2.78 14.28
CA VAL A 469 8.74 -2.95 13.24
C VAL A 469 10.00 -3.54 13.85
N ASP A 470 10.54 -4.58 13.24
CA ASP A 470 11.81 -5.19 13.68
C ASP A 470 13.03 -4.47 13.10
N TYR A 471 12.92 -4.00 11.86
CA TYR A 471 14.02 -3.35 11.14
C TYR A 471 13.56 -2.10 10.42
N VAL A 472 14.40 -1.07 10.42
CA VAL A 472 14.27 0.12 9.57
C VAL A 472 15.45 0.17 8.61
N THR A 473 15.18 0.26 7.31
CA THR A 473 16.22 0.45 6.31
C THR A 473 16.32 1.92 5.93
N LEU A 474 17.50 2.50 6.03
CA LEU A 474 17.78 3.88 5.65
C LEU A 474 18.66 3.92 4.40
N CYS A 475 18.11 4.46 3.30
CA CYS A 475 18.75 4.41 1.99
C CYS A 475 19.44 5.71 1.56
N SER A 476 19.37 6.77 2.36
CA SER A 476 20.07 8.05 2.08
C SER A 476 20.26 8.88 3.36
N ALA A 477 21.17 9.84 3.31
CA ALA A 477 21.36 10.80 4.40
C ALA A 477 20.13 11.73 4.59
N SER A 478 19.38 12.02 3.55
CA SER A 478 18.12 12.76 3.63
C SER A 478 17.04 11.95 4.33
N ALA A 479 16.92 10.63 4.03
CA ALA A 479 16.02 9.73 4.73
C ALA A 479 16.34 9.65 6.23
N VAL A 480 17.62 9.64 6.60
CA VAL A 480 18.05 9.71 8.01
C VAL A 480 17.52 10.97 8.70
N ARG A 481 17.77 12.14 8.10
CA ARG A 481 17.29 13.42 8.66
C ARG A 481 15.77 13.45 8.80
N ALA A 482 15.06 13.01 7.77
CA ALA A 482 13.61 12.92 7.77
C ALA A 482 13.10 11.99 8.87
N TYR A 483 13.66 10.78 8.95
CA TYR A 483 13.30 9.80 9.97
C TYR A 483 13.43 10.38 11.40
N VAL A 484 14.59 10.94 11.73
CA VAL A 484 14.85 11.47 13.08
C VAL A 484 13.95 12.68 13.40
N SER A 485 13.67 13.55 12.42
CA SER A 485 12.83 14.73 12.62
C SER A 485 11.34 14.38 12.85
N MET A 486 10.89 13.22 12.37
CA MET A 486 9.51 12.76 12.51
C MET A 486 9.27 11.92 13.79
N LEU A 487 10.33 11.51 14.51
CA LEU A 487 10.19 10.72 15.73
C LEU A 487 9.64 11.56 16.88
N ASP A 488 8.47 11.16 17.41
CA ASP A 488 7.94 11.64 18.68
C ASP A 488 8.50 10.82 19.88
N GLU A 489 7.91 10.96 21.05
CA GLU A 489 8.33 10.23 22.25
C GLU A 489 8.15 8.71 22.11
N VAL A 490 7.06 8.25 21.49
CA VAL A 490 6.77 6.82 21.24
C VAL A 490 7.75 6.23 20.23
N GLY A 491 7.98 6.95 19.12
CA GLY A 491 8.95 6.53 18.10
C GLY A 491 10.37 6.46 18.64
N ARG A 492 10.77 7.38 19.52
CA ARG A 492 12.10 7.37 20.17
C ARG A 492 12.27 6.26 21.19
N GLN A 493 11.20 5.76 21.80
CA GLN A 493 11.20 4.61 22.70
C GLN A 493 11.14 3.27 21.95
N SER A 494 10.77 3.29 20.67
CA SER A 494 10.84 2.10 19.81
C SER A 494 12.28 1.79 19.48
N ASP A 495 12.66 0.52 19.48
CA ASP A 495 14.04 0.06 19.27
C ASP A 495 14.15 -0.88 18.03
N PRO A 496 13.74 -0.44 16.85
CA PRO A 496 13.94 -1.23 15.64
C PRO A 496 15.42 -1.26 15.27
N ARG A 497 15.88 -2.36 14.71
CA ARG A 497 17.26 -2.47 14.24
C ARG A 497 17.46 -1.63 12.97
N ILE A 498 18.41 -0.72 12.98
CA ILE A 498 18.69 0.18 11.86
C ILE A 498 19.71 -0.44 10.91
N ILE A 499 19.34 -0.59 9.65
CA ILE A 499 20.18 -1.05 8.55
C ILE A 499 20.38 0.09 7.55
N CYS A 500 21.63 0.42 7.24
CA CYS A 500 21.95 1.47 6.27
C CYS A 500 22.39 0.85 4.93
N ILE A 501 22.04 1.51 3.82
CA ILE A 501 22.46 1.08 2.47
C ILE A 501 23.97 1.17 2.27
N GLY A 502 24.68 1.98 3.05
CA GLY A 502 26.11 2.13 2.89
C GLY A 502 26.72 3.16 3.85
N PRO A 503 28.05 3.38 3.76
CA PRO A 503 28.82 4.11 4.77
C PRO A 503 28.49 5.62 4.85
N VAL A 504 27.97 6.24 3.78
CA VAL A 504 27.56 7.65 3.81
C VAL A 504 26.30 7.79 4.68
N THR A 505 25.33 6.91 4.48
CA THR A 505 24.08 6.88 5.25
C THR A 505 24.36 6.49 6.70
N GLU A 506 25.26 5.53 6.94
CA GLU A 506 25.68 5.11 8.27
C GLU A 506 26.29 6.28 9.07
N ARG A 507 27.20 7.06 8.45
CA ARG A 507 27.78 8.25 9.11
C ARG A 507 26.71 9.27 9.47
N ALA A 508 25.77 9.52 8.56
CA ALA A 508 24.65 10.42 8.82
C ALA A 508 23.77 9.92 9.97
N ALA A 509 23.45 8.63 10.01
CA ALA A 509 22.63 8.03 11.06
C ALA A 509 23.32 8.11 12.43
N LYS A 510 24.62 7.78 12.51
CA LYS A 510 25.41 7.91 13.75
C LYS A 510 25.53 9.37 14.21
N ALA A 511 25.74 10.31 13.28
CA ALA A 511 25.77 11.74 13.59
C ALA A 511 24.43 12.28 14.11
N ALA A 512 23.31 11.67 13.67
CA ALA A 512 21.97 11.97 14.15
C ALA A 512 21.58 11.24 15.45
N GLY A 513 22.50 10.49 16.07
CA GLY A 513 22.30 9.79 17.35
C GLY A 513 21.64 8.42 17.24
N LEU A 514 21.50 7.85 16.03
CA LEU A 514 20.94 6.52 15.84
C LEU A 514 21.98 5.43 16.05
N THR A 515 21.57 4.32 16.67
CA THR A 515 22.37 3.09 16.75
C THR A 515 22.25 2.33 15.45
N VAL A 516 23.27 2.36 14.59
CA VAL A 516 23.30 1.58 13.36
C VAL A 516 23.77 0.17 13.66
N HIS A 517 22.96 -0.83 13.34
CA HIS A 517 23.26 -2.24 13.59
C HIS A 517 24.14 -2.83 12.50
N GLN A 518 23.83 -2.54 11.24
CA GLN A 518 24.64 -2.96 10.11
C GLN A 518 24.51 -2.02 8.90
N SER A 519 25.47 -2.11 7.98
CA SER A 519 25.45 -1.43 6.69
C SER A 519 25.73 -2.41 5.57
N ALA A 520 25.03 -2.23 4.43
CA ALA A 520 25.28 -3.05 3.27
C ALA A 520 26.67 -2.78 2.66
N VAL A 521 27.31 -3.84 2.18
CA VAL A 521 28.60 -3.77 1.46
C VAL A 521 28.37 -3.41 0.00
N VAL A 522 27.29 -3.93 -0.58
CA VAL A 522 26.81 -3.59 -1.93
C VAL A 522 25.60 -2.68 -1.75
N TYR A 523 25.63 -1.49 -2.35
CA TYR A 523 24.66 -0.42 -2.10
C TYR A 523 23.40 -0.58 -2.98
N THR A 524 22.78 -1.74 -2.89
CA THR A 524 21.58 -2.15 -3.63
C THR A 524 20.54 -2.76 -2.70
N ALA A 525 19.35 -3.05 -3.23
CA ALA A 525 18.29 -3.75 -2.52
C ALA A 525 18.74 -5.15 -2.06
N GLU A 526 19.46 -5.88 -2.93
CA GLU A 526 20.01 -7.20 -2.63
C GLU A 526 21.04 -7.13 -1.51
N GLY A 527 21.89 -6.10 -1.50
CA GLY A 527 22.88 -5.91 -0.43
C GLY A 527 22.21 -5.65 0.93
N ILE A 528 21.11 -4.91 0.99
CA ILE A 528 20.31 -4.72 2.21
C ILE A 528 19.66 -6.06 2.63
N LYS A 529 19.07 -6.80 1.69
CA LYS A 529 18.51 -8.13 1.93
C LYS A 529 19.55 -9.07 2.55
N ASP A 530 20.76 -9.14 1.96
CA ASP A 530 21.83 -10.01 2.44
C ASP A 530 22.24 -9.67 3.88
N VAL A 531 22.29 -8.39 4.22
CA VAL A 531 22.56 -7.93 5.60
C VAL A 531 21.45 -8.38 6.56
N LEU A 532 20.19 -8.22 6.18
CA LEU A 532 19.05 -8.65 6.99
C LEU A 532 19.06 -10.17 7.22
N LEU A 533 19.35 -10.95 6.17
CA LEU A 533 19.50 -12.41 6.26
C LEU A 533 20.62 -12.82 7.21
N TYR A 534 21.75 -12.12 7.15
CA TYR A 534 22.88 -12.36 8.06
C TYR A 534 22.51 -12.00 9.49
N ASP A 535 22.00 -10.79 9.71
CA ASP A 535 21.67 -10.27 11.04
C ASP A 535 20.64 -11.15 11.76
N LYS A 536 19.59 -11.58 11.07
CA LYS A 536 18.59 -12.48 11.64
C LYS A 536 19.13 -13.86 12.01
N ARG A 537 20.17 -14.37 11.32
CA ARG A 537 20.84 -15.62 11.68
C ARG A 537 21.69 -15.47 12.97
N VAL A 538 22.23 -14.29 13.20
CA VAL A 538 23.11 -14.02 14.36
C VAL A 538 22.27 -13.72 15.61
N VAL A 539 21.08 -13.14 15.46
CA VAL A 539 20.19 -12.75 16.57
C VAL A 539 19.32 -13.94 17.06
N LYS A 540 19.15 -15.00 16.23
CA LYS A 540 18.52 -16.27 16.66
C LYS A 540 19.49 -17.13 17.43
#